data_3d37dc724eb2eaf792d2de69c1fba8ce
#
_entry.id   3d37dc724eb2eaf792d2de69c1fba8ce
#
_cell.length_a   1.000
_cell.length_b   1.000
_cell.length_c   1.000
_cell.angle_alpha   90.00
_cell.angle_beta   90.00
_cell.angle_gamma   90.00
#
_symmetry.space_group_name_H-M   'P 1'
#
loop_
_entity.id
_entity.type
_entity.pdbx_description
1 polymer ?
#
loop_
_entity_poly.entity_id
_entity_poly.type
_entity_poly.pdbx_seq_one_letter_code
_entity_poly.pdbx_strand_id
1 'polypeptide(L)'
;MSSPDTTPEQCLRRKLLVGHLAYSGVVTLLATTLFFVLFAIHHHDVTEHPREAVLLILAALALIVLQLLGTFWCLTIARRYTSALTDLRQLTDDIAHDLKTPLTRLSTAAELALMNGLPAEELAGTVGAETQGMLHLINTMLEISKTGRGLDRSPRAPLDLADLVRSVADLYQPALEAKGQSLVLDIGAVPSFSGHEAQLRQVVQNLLDNATKFTPAGGEIAVSLASDGKEIALAVKDNGPGVPEKDQAHIFDRFYRADATRTTPGNGLGLALVKAIAVSYGGTATYATRYAGYGAVFTVRLPRTIQRG
;
A
#
# COMPACT_ATOMS: atom_id res chain seq x y z
N MET A 1 -38.13 10.45 0.94
CA MET A 1 -37.14 10.43 -0.14
C MET A 1 -36.00 11.39 0.27
N SER A 2 -35.01 10.87 1.00
CA SER A 2 -33.83 11.62 1.43
C SER A 2 -32.79 11.55 0.32
N SER A 3 -32.30 12.73 -0.10
CA SER A 3 -31.21 12.87 -1.08
C SER A 3 -29.96 12.15 -0.56
N PRO A 4 -29.18 11.47 -1.45
CA PRO A 4 -27.97 10.80 -1.04
C PRO A 4 -26.96 11.84 -0.52
N ASP A 5 -26.51 11.65 0.72
CA ASP A 5 -25.46 12.44 1.38
C ASP A 5 -24.21 12.46 0.51
N THR A 6 -24.03 13.57 -0.21
CA THR A 6 -22.77 13.84 -0.90
C THR A 6 -21.74 14.17 0.17
N THR A 7 -20.74 13.30 0.31
CA THR A 7 -19.63 13.54 1.23
C THR A 7 -18.96 14.89 0.92
N PRO A 8 -18.42 15.59 1.94
CA PRO A 8 -17.74 16.89 1.76
C PRO A 8 -16.69 16.87 0.65
N GLU A 9 -16.13 15.73 0.40
CA GLU A 9 -15.10 15.46 -0.61
C GLU A 9 -15.67 15.42 -2.03
N GLN A 10 -16.83 14.80 -2.22
CA GLN A 10 -17.54 14.83 -3.51
C GLN A 10 -17.98 16.27 -3.84
N CYS A 11 -18.35 17.03 -2.82
CA CYS A 11 -18.68 18.44 -2.96
C CYS A 11 -17.45 19.28 -3.37
N LEU A 12 -16.28 19.03 -2.75
CA LEU A 12 -15.03 19.71 -3.10
C LEU A 12 -14.55 19.34 -4.49
N ARG A 13 -14.57 18.06 -4.86
CA ARG A 13 -14.26 17.57 -6.21
C ARG A 13 -15.14 18.22 -7.26
N ARG A 14 -16.44 18.26 -6.98
CA ARG A 14 -17.41 18.89 -7.89
C ARG A 14 -17.16 20.38 -8.04
N LYS A 15 -16.85 21.10 -6.94
CA LYS A 15 -16.52 22.54 -6.97
C LYS A 15 -15.22 22.81 -7.72
N LEU A 16 -14.16 22.02 -7.50
CA LEU A 16 -12.90 22.19 -8.23
C LEU A 16 -13.04 21.87 -9.71
N LEU A 17 -13.78 20.81 -10.04
CA LEU A 17 -14.02 20.41 -11.43
C LEU A 17 -14.91 21.41 -12.16
N VAL A 18 -15.98 21.89 -11.50
CA VAL A 18 -16.87 22.91 -12.05
C VAL A 18 -16.13 24.25 -12.17
N GLY A 19 -15.35 24.65 -11.16
CA GLY A 19 -14.54 25.87 -11.23
C GLY A 19 -13.52 25.84 -12.36
N HIS A 20 -12.85 24.71 -12.56
CA HIS A 20 -11.88 24.56 -13.64
C HIS A 20 -12.55 24.52 -15.02
N LEU A 21 -13.67 23.79 -15.16
CA LEU A 21 -14.45 23.78 -16.41
C LEU A 21 -15.00 25.17 -16.74
N ALA A 22 -15.49 25.88 -15.71
CA ALA A 22 -15.99 27.26 -15.91
C ALA A 22 -14.85 28.21 -16.32
N TYR A 23 -13.69 28.15 -15.64
CA TYR A 23 -12.52 28.95 -15.99
C TYR A 23 -12.00 28.63 -17.39
N SER A 24 -11.85 27.36 -17.73
CA SER A 24 -11.44 26.88 -19.04
C SER A 24 -12.43 27.34 -20.11
N GLY A 25 -13.73 27.20 -19.85
CA GLY A 25 -14.79 27.67 -20.77
C GLY A 25 -14.74 29.19 -21.04
N VAL A 26 -14.54 29.97 -19.97
CA VAL A 26 -14.44 31.47 -20.10
C VAL A 26 -13.19 31.85 -20.89
N VAL A 27 -12.04 31.24 -20.61
CA VAL A 27 -10.79 31.54 -21.34
C VAL A 27 -10.92 31.14 -22.81
N THR A 28 -11.54 30.00 -23.13
CA THR A 28 -11.76 29.54 -24.50
C THR A 28 -12.72 30.49 -25.23
N LEU A 29 -13.79 30.91 -24.58
CA LEU A 29 -14.76 31.84 -25.12
C LEU A 29 -14.09 33.20 -25.43
N LEU A 30 -13.28 33.70 -24.50
CA LEU A 30 -12.55 34.97 -24.70
C LEU A 30 -11.53 34.86 -25.85
N ALA A 31 -10.78 33.77 -25.92
CA ALA A 31 -9.79 33.54 -26.97
C ALA A 31 -10.45 33.38 -28.33
N THR A 32 -11.56 32.65 -28.44
CA THR A 32 -12.31 32.50 -29.69
C THR A 32 -13.01 33.79 -30.09
N THR A 33 -13.56 34.54 -29.13
CA THR A 33 -14.20 35.86 -29.42
C THR A 33 -13.16 36.86 -29.90
N LEU A 34 -12.00 36.93 -29.24
CA LEU A 34 -10.89 37.79 -29.67
C LEU A 34 -10.40 37.41 -31.07
N PHE A 35 -10.28 36.10 -31.36
CA PHE A 35 -9.92 35.63 -32.70
C PHE A 35 -10.94 36.07 -33.76
N PHE A 36 -12.23 35.85 -33.49
CA PHE A 36 -13.28 36.29 -34.45
C PHE A 36 -13.35 37.80 -34.62
N VAL A 37 -13.10 38.57 -33.55
CA VAL A 37 -13.05 40.03 -33.63
C VAL A 37 -11.84 40.48 -34.48
N LEU A 38 -10.66 39.95 -34.24
CA LEU A 38 -9.46 40.22 -35.03
C LEU A 38 -9.62 39.78 -36.48
N PHE A 39 -10.24 38.62 -36.70
CA PHE A 39 -10.55 38.11 -38.03
C PHE A 39 -11.57 39.01 -38.75
N ALA A 40 -12.62 39.48 -38.10
CA ALA A 40 -13.62 40.38 -38.66
C ALA A 40 -13.05 41.75 -39.00
N ILE A 41 -12.19 42.30 -38.14
CA ILE A 41 -11.48 43.55 -38.39
C ILE A 41 -10.56 43.43 -39.62
N HIS A 42 -9.92 42.29 -39.77
CA HIS A 42 -8.96 42.03 -40.84
C HIS A 42 -9.63 41.56 -42.16
N HIS A 43 -10.89 41.09 -42.09
CA HIS A 43 -11.59 40.52 -43.25
C HIS A 43 -11.83 41.52 -44.38
N HIS A 44 -11.76 42.86 -44.14
CA HIS A 44 -11.83 43.86 -45.19
C HIS A 44 -10.63 43.79 -46.17
N ASP A 45 -9.50 43.12 -45.76
CA ASP A 45 -8.28 43.04 -46.56
C ASP A 45 -7.80 41.60 -46.86
N VAL A 46 -8.54 40.56 -46.36
CA VAL A 46 -8.09 39.13 -46.44
C VAL A 46 -7.98 38.63 -47.88
N THR A 47 -8.72 39.20 -48.80
CA THR A 47 -8.63 38.83 -50.24
C THR A 47 -7.31 39.25 -50.88
N GLU A 48 -6.62 40.24 -50.32
CA GLU A 48 -5.33 40.72 -50.83
C GLU A 48 -4.13 40.03 -50.13
N HIS A 49 -4.31 39.49 -48.89
CA HIS A 49 -3.21 38.87 -48.10
C HIS A 49 -3.53 37.46 -47.52
N PRO A 50 -3.69 36.44 -48.38
CA PRO A 50 -4.08 35.09 -47.91
C PRO A 50 -3.07 34.43 -46.93
N ARG A 51 -1.81 34.86 -46.94
CA ARG A 51 -0.77 34.34 -46.01
C ARG A 51 -1.03 34.75 -44.55
N GLU A 52 -1.52 35.95 -44.32
CA GLU A 52 -1.79 36.43 -42.95
C GLU A 52 -2.99 35.73 -42.34
N ALA A 53 -4.02 35.43 -43.14
CA ALA A 53 -5.16 34.64 -42.70
C ALA A 53 -4.75 33.23 -42.25
N VAL A 54 -3.85 32.58 -42.99
CA VAL A 54 -3.31 31.24 -42.62
C VAL A 54 -2.53 31.31 -41.31
N LEU A 55 -1.69 32.33 -41.09
CA LEU A 55 -0.94 32.52 -39.85
C LEU A 55 -1.87 32.72 -38.66
N LEU A 56 -2.94 33.47 -38.77
CA LEU A 56 -3.94 33.66 -37.71
C LEU A 56 -4.68 32.39 -37.37
N ILE A 57 -5.03 31.56 -38.35
CA ILE A 57 -5.66 30.25 -38.12
C ILE A 57 -4.70 29.30 -37.38
N LEU A 58 -3.43 29.27 -37.81
CA LEU A 58 -2.42 28.45 -37.16
C LEU A 58 -2.16 28.87 -35.69
N ALA A 59 -2.13 30.21 -35.47
CA ALA A 59 -1.98 30.72 -34.08
C ALA A 59 -3.18 30.36 -33.20
N ALA A 60 -4.41 30.44 -33.72
CA ALA A 60 -5.61 30.02 -32.99
C ALA A 60 -5.62 28.54 -32.69
N LEU A 61 -5.25 27.69 -33.64
CA LEU A 61 -5.11 26.25 -33.42
C LEU A 61 -4.04 25.95 -32.38
N ALA A 62 -2.90 26.62 -32.41
CA ALA A 62 -1.84 26.46 -31.39
C ALA A 62 -2.33 26.84 -29.98
N LEU A 63 -3.11 27.94 -29.86
CA LEU A 63 -3.71 28.34 -28.58
C LEU A 63 -4.71 27.30 -28.05
N ILE A 64 -5.55 26.75 -28.93
CA ILE A 64 -6.49 25.68 -28.56
C ILE A 64 -5.75 24.43 -28.08
N VAL A 65 -4.71 24.00 -28.79
CA VAL A 65 -3.88 22.86 -28.40
C VAL A 65 -3.21 23.11 -27.05
N LEU A 66 -2.61 24.28 -26.85
CA LEU A 66 -1.97 24.65 -25.58
C LEU A 66 -2.98 24.61 -24.42
N GLN A 67 -4.19 25.06 -24.64
CA GLN A 67 -5.25 25.05 -23.64
C GLN A 67 -5.73 23.64 -23.32
N LEU A 68 -5.91 22.78 -24.33
CA LEU A 68 -6.25 21.36 -24.11
C LEU A 68 -5.17 20.64 -23.34
N LEU A 69 -3.90 20.89 -23.62
CA LEU A 69 -2.77 20.35 -22.86
C LEU A 69 -2.79 20.86 -21.41
N GLY A 70 -3.00 22.15 -21.19
CA GLY A 70 -3.10 22.74 -19.85
C GLY A 70 -4.24 22.14 -19.02
N THR A 71 -5.42 21.97 -19.62
CA THR A 71 -6.57 21.34 -18.96
C THR A 71 -6.32 19.87 -18.63
N PHE A 72 -5.72 19.14 -19.57
CA PHE A 72 -5.32 17.74 -19.35
C PHE A 72 -4.33 17.60 -18.18
N TRP A 73 -3.29 18.43 -18.14
CA TRP A 73 -2.32 18.48 -17.07
C TRP A 73 -2.95 18.82 -15.70
N CYS A 74 -3.80 19.84 -15.67
CA CYS A 74 -4.49 20.26 -14.45
C CYS A 74 -5.41 19.16 -13.90
N LEU A 75 -6.18 18.50 -14.76
CA LEU A 75 -7.02 17.37 -14.38
C LEU A 75 -6.21 16.17 -13.87
N THR A 76 -5.06 15.90 -14.49
CA THR A 76 -4.18 14.82 -14.10
C THR A 76 -3.57 15.09 -12.72
N ILE A 77 -3.10 16.32 -12.49
CA ILE A 77 -2.57 16.76 -11.20
C ILE A 77 -3.68 16.72 -10.14
N ALA A 78 -4.86 17.28 -10.43
CA ALA A 78 -5.97 17.28 -9.50
C ALA A 78 -6.41 15.86 -9.10
N ARG A 79 -6.45 14.93 -10.06
CA ARG A 79 -6.73 13.50 -9.76
C ARG A 79 -5.68 12.88 -8.83
N ARG A 80 -4.39 13.14 -9.05
CA ARG A 80 -3.31 12.64 -8.19
C ARG A 80 -3.39 13.22 -6.78
N TYR A 81 -3.65 14.52 -6.65
CA TYR A 81 -3.79 15.14 -5.32
C TYR A 81 -5.03 14.66 -4.57
N THR A 82 -6.16 14.51 -5.26
CA THR A 82 -7.39 14.03 -4.60
C THR A 82 -7.26 12.58 -4.15
N SER A 83 -6.66 11.68 -4.95
CA SER A 83 -6.43 10.30 -4.51
C SER A 83 -5.51 10.25 -3.29
N ALA A 84 -4.40 11.00 -3.30
CA ALA A 84 -3.47 11.05 -2.18
C ALA A 84 -4.12 11.56 -0.87
N LEU A 85 -5.01 12.56 -0.98
CA LEU A 85 -5.76 13.07 0.19
C LEU A 85 -6.80 12.06 0.68
N THR A 86 -7.46 11.34 -0.22
CA THR A 86 -8.40 10.27 0.15
C THR A 86 -7.70 9.15 0.86
N ASP A 87 -6.56 8.69 0.31
CA ASP A 87 -5.73 7.64 0.90
C ASP A 87 -5.21 8.05 2.29
N LEU A 88 -4.82 9.33 2.47
CA LEU A 88 -4.36 9.85 3.76
C LEU A 88 -5.48 9.89 4.80
N ARG A 89 -6.70 10.32 4.41
CA ARG A 89 -7.86 10.31 5.31
C ARG A 89 -8.26 8.90 5.72
N GLN A 90 -8.37 8.00 4.74
CA GLN A 90 -8.69 6.60 5.04
C GLN A 90 -7.64 5.99 5.98
N LEU A 91 -6.36 6.25 5.75
CA LEU A 91 -5.29 5.87 6.68
C LEU A 91 -5.51 6.41 8.09
N THR A 92 -5.91 7.67 8.23
CA THR A 92 -6.13 8.30 9.54
C THR A 92 -7.34 7.69 10.26
N ASP A 93 -8.42 7.42 9.53
CA ASP A 93 -9.63 6.81 10.08
C ASP A 93 -9.38 5.36 10.50
N ASP A 94 -8.66 4.58 9.69
CA ASP A 94 -8.27 3.21 10.00
C ASP A 94 -7.33 3.14 11.21
N ILE A 95 -6.36 4.07 11.31
CA ILE A 95 -5.48 4.21 12.49
C ILE A 95 -6.30 4.50 13.75
N ALA A 96 -7.21 5.47 13.67
CA ALA A 96 -8.03 5.85 14.80
C ALA A 96 -8.89 4.68 15.29
N HIS A 97 -9.46 3.91 14.36
CA HIS A 97 -10.25 2.72 14.67
C HIS A 97 -9.40 1.63 15.34
N ASP A 98 -8.24 1.32 14.81
CA ASP A 98 -7.37 0.24 15.29
C ASP A 98 -6.64 0.58 16.59
N LEU A 99 -6.41 1.88 16.86
CA LEU A 99 -5.94 2.33 18.17
C LEU A 99 -7.05 2.38 19.22
N LYS A 100 -8.30 2.64 18.83
CA LYS A 100 -9.43 2.69 19.74
C LYS A 100 -9.67 1.34 20.44
N THR A 101 -9.51 0.24 19.72
CA THR A 101 -9.74 -1.12 20.24
C THR A 101 -8.82 -1.46 21.43
N PRO A 102 -7.48 -1.39 21.31
CA PRO A 102 -6.56 -1.66 22.42
C PRO A 102 -6.75 -0.62 23.56
N LEU A 103 -7.00 0.65 23.24
CA LEU A 103 -7.27 1.67 24.26
C LEU A 103 -8.55 1.34 25.06
N THR A 104 -9.60 0.87 24.39
CA THR A 104 -10.83 0.45 25.09
C THR A 104 -10.56 -0.75 25.99
N ARG A 105 -9.77 -1.74 25.54
CA ARG A 105 -9.39 -2.89 26.39
C ARG A 105 -8.57 -2.47 27.59
N LEU A 106 -7.61 -1.53 27.42
CA LEU A 106 -6.84 -0.97 28.53
C LEU A 106 -7.73 -0.25 29.52
N SER A 107 -8.66 0.58 29.05
CA SER A 107 -9.62 1.28 29.92
C SER A 107 -10.48 0.29 30.69
N THR A 108 -11.03 -0.73 30.02
CA THR A 108 -11.85 -1.75 30.67
C THR A 108 -11.04 -2.58 31.69
N ALA A 109 -9.79 -2.94 31.37
CA ALA A 109 -8.92 -3.67 32.29
C ALA A 109 -8.60 -2.82 33.54
N ALA A 110 -8.35 -1.52 33.36
CA ALA A 110 -8.12 -0.59 34.45
C ALA A 110 -9.38 -0.40 35.34
N GLU A 111 -10.56 -0.26 34.73
CA GLU A 111 -11.84 -0.17 35.45
C GLU A 111 -12.13 -1.46 36.24
N LEU A 112 -11.94 -2.64 35.66
CA LEU A 112 -12.13 -3.91 36.33
C LEU A 112 -11.14 -4.09 37.50
N ALA A 113 -9.89 -3.65 37.33
CA ALA A 113 -8.90 -3.69 38.40
C ALA A 113 -9.30 -2.82 39.59
N LEU A 114 -9.86 -1.64 39.32
CA LEU A 114 -10.38 -0.72 40.38
C LEU A 114 -11.62 -1.25 41.05
N MET A 115 -12.54 -1.90 40.33
CA MET A 115 -13.82 -2.37 40.84
C MET A 115 -13.73 -3.71 41.55
N ASN A 116 -12.95 -4.66 41.01
CA ASN A 116 -12.97 -6.06 41.41
C ASN A 116 -11.66 -6.53 42.04
N GLY A 117 -10.64 -5.65 42.16
CA GLY A 117 -9.34 -6.02 42.73
C GLY A 117 -8.58 -7.02 41.85
N LEU A 118 -8.52 -6.80 40.53
CA LEU A 118 -7.73 -7.65 39.64
C LEU A 118 -6.27 -7.76 40.14
N PRO A 119 -5.65 -8.93 40.11
CA PRO A 119 -4.25 -9.06 40.50
C PRO A 119 -3.36 -8.12 39.67
N ALA A 120 -2.47 -7.41 40.33
CA ALA A 120 -1.59 -6.42 39.65
C ALA A 120 -0.77 -7.05 38.52
N GLU A 121 -0.45 -8.33 38.62
CA GLU A 121 0.29 -9.09 37.62
C GLU A 121 -0.52 -9.33 36.35
N GLU A 122 -1.79 -9.62 36.45
CA GLU A 122 -2.72 -9.79 35.32
C GLU A 122 -2.99 -8.47 34.61
N LEU A 123 -3.17 -7.39 35.37
CA LEU A 123 -3.30 -6.03 34.83
C LEU A 123 -2.02 -5.62 34.10
N ALA A 124 -0.84 -5.83 34.70
CA ALA A 124 0.44 -5.51 34.09
C ALA A 124 0.67 -6.31 32.80
N GLY A 125 0.29 -7.58 32.77
CA GLY A 125 0.34 -8.42 31.56
C GLY A 125 -0.55 -7.86 30.45
N THR A 126 -1.79 -7.50 30.76
CA THR A 126 -2.72 -6.91 29.78
C THR A 126 -2.21 -5.57 29.25
N VAL A 127 -1.79 -4.66 30.14
CA VAL A 127 -1.22 -3.36 29.77
C VAL A 127 0.01 -3.53 28.88
N GLY A 128 0.91 -4.46 29.23
CA GLY A 128 2.11 -4.75 28.44
C GLY A 128 1.78 -5.25 27.03
N ALA A 129 0.88 -6.22 26.92
CA ALA A 129 0.49 -6.80 25.64
C ALA A 129 -0.20 -5.79 24.70
N GLU A 130 -1.16 -5.02 25.23
CA GLU A 130 -1.87 -4.01 24.40
C GLU A 130 -0.95 -2.85 24.00
N THR A 131 -0.05 -2.42 24.90
CA THR A 131 0.93 -1.37 24.59
C THR A 131 1.92 -1.83 23.51
N GLN A 132 2.43 -3.06 23.60
CA GLN A 132 3.30 -3.62 22.57
C GLN A 132 2.58 -3.76 21.23
N GLY A 133 1.31 -4.17 21.24
CA GLY A 133 0.47 -4.21 20.04
C GLY A 133 0.33 -2.84 19.35
N MET A 134 0.08 -1.78 20.15
CA MET A 134 0.00 -0.41 19.62
C MET A 134 1.33 0.09 19.07
N LEU A 135 2.44 -0.17 19.76
CA LEU A 135 3.78 0.20 19.27
C LEU A 135 4.12 -0.52 17.96
N HIS A 136 3.80 -1.80 17.87
CA HIS A 136 3.99 -2.56 16.64
C HIS A 136 3.18 -1.97 15.47
N LEU A 137 1.91 -1.62 15.70
CA LEU A 137 1.04 -0.98 14.73
C LEU A 137 1.63 0.36 14.24
N ILE A 138 2.03 1.25 15.16
CA ILE A 138 2.62 2.54 14.83
C ILE A 138 3.92 2.38 14.04
N ASN A 139 4.81 1.49 14.48
CA ASN A 139 6.08 1.25 13.78
C ASN A 139 5.86 0.69 12.37
N THR A 140 4.94 -0.26 12.21
CA THR A 140 4.58 -0.81 10.90
C THR A 140 4.05 0.25 9.96
N MET A 141 3.23 1.18 10.45
CA MET A 141 2.72 2.30 9.68
C MET A 141 3.80 3.28 9.25
N LEU A 142 4.71 3.61 10.17
CA LEU A 142 5.86 4.47 9.87
C LEU A 142 6.73 3.83 8.78
N GLU A 143 6.98 2.52 8.86
CA GLU A 143 7.75 1.80 7.85
C GLU A 143 7.04 1.79 6.49
N ILE A 144 5.74 1.49 6.43
CA ILE A 144 4.97 1.56 5.18
C ILE A 144 5.02 2.98 4.58
N SER A 145 4.91 4.01 5.43
CA SER A 145 4.95 5.41 4.98
C SER A 145 6.31 5.82 4.44
N LYS A 146 7.40 5.41 5.10
CA LYS A 146 8.78 5.69 4.66
C LYS A 146 9.09 4.96 3.35
N THR A 147 8.77 3.68 3.30
CA THR A 147 9.04 2.80 2.16
C THR A 147 8.27 3.24 0.91
N GLY A 148 6.98 3.58 1.07
CA GLY A 148 6.12 4.03 -0.05
C GLY A 148 6.50 5.39 -0.64
N ARG A 149 7.29 6.20 0.07
CA ARG A 149 7.76 7.52 -0.38
C ARG A 149 9.22 7.53 -0.83
N GLY A 150 9.91 6.38 -0.83
CA GLY A 150 11.34 6.33 -1.11
C GLY A 150 12.19 7.16 -0.13
N LEU A 151 11.69 7.41 1.08
CA LEU A 151 12.33 8.26 2.09
C LEU A 151 13.42 7.54 2.89
N ASP A 152 13.51 6.22 2.75
CA ASP A 152 14.61 5.49 3.37
C ASP A 152 15.91 5.74 2.61
N ARG A 153 16.67 6.72 3.11
CA ARG A 153 17.98 7.13 2.58
C ARG A 153 19.14 6.40 3.23
N SER A 154 18.86 5.43 4.12
CA SER A 154 19.91 4.64 4.74
C SER A 154 20.68 3.87 3.68
N PRO A 155 22.02 3.74 3.78
CA PRO A 155 22.77 2.96 2.82
C PRO A 155 22.39 1.49 2.93
N ARG A 156 22.12 0.87 1.78
CA ARG A 156 21.91 -0.57 1.68
C ARG A 156 23.25 -1.29 1.84
N ALA A 157 23.25 -2.39 2.59
CA ALA A 157 24.43 -3.20 2.81
C ALA A 157 24.31 -4.57 2.11
N PRO A 158 25.43 -5.21 1.74
CA PRO A 158 25.41 -6.60 1.29
C PRO A 158 24.89 -7.51 2.40
N LEU A 159 23.91 -8.35 2.09
CA LEU A 159 23.26 -9.26 3.04
C LEU A 159 23.28 -10.68 2.50
N ASP A 160 23.50 -11.64 3.39
CA ASP A 160 23.21 -13.05 3.14
C ASP A 160 21.74 -13.32 3.51
N LEU A 161 20.90 -13.43 2.48
CA LEU A 161 19.48 -13.72 2.68
C LEU A 161 19.22 -15.12 3.20
N ALA A 162 20.10 -16.09 2.90
CA ALA A 162 19.96 -17.44 3.39
C ALA A 162 20.15 -17.49 4.90
N ASP A 163 21.18 -16.83 5.42
CA ASP A 163 21.42 -16.73 6.86
C ASP A 163 20.34 -15.93 7.57
N LEU A 164 19.86 -14.83 6.95
CA LEU A 164 18.75 -14.04 7.50
C LEU A 164 17.50 -14.91 7.63
N VAL A 165 17.11 -15.65 6.59
CA VAL A 165 15.91 -16.51 6.62
C VAL A 165 16.05 -17.60 7.67
N ARG A 166 17.21 -18.27 7.78
CA ARG A 166 17.47 -19.28 8.82
C ARG A 166 17.36 -18.67 10.21
N SER A 167 18.05 -17.55 10.46
CA SER A 167 18.02 -16.89 11.77
C SER A 167 16.63 -16.47 12.21
N VAL A 168 15.76 -16.05 11.27
CA VAL A 168 14.37 -15.74 11.60
C VAL A 168 13.57 -17.01 11.83
N ALA A 169 13.73 -18.04 11.00
CA ALA A 169 13.03 -19.32 11.15
C ALA A 169 13.29 -19.96 12.52
N ASP A 170 14.53 -19.91 13.00
CA ASP A 170 14.92 -20.42 14.33
C ASP A 170 14.16 -19.75 15.48
N LEU A 171 13.82 -18.46 15.35
CA LEU A 171 13.03 -17.74 16.35
C LEU A 171 11.60 -18.24 16.47
N TYR A 172 11.06 -18.85 15.40
CA TYR A 172 9.69 -19.38 15.40
C TYR A 172 9.59 -20.82 15.90
N GLN A 173 10.71 -21.54 16.00
CA GLN A 173 10.73 -22.95 16.40
C GLN A 173 9.95 -23.24 17.69
N PRO A 174 10.11 -22.47 18.80
CA PRO A 174 9.36 -22.75 20.03
C PRO A 174 7.85 -22.56 19.87
N ALA A 175 7.42 -21.58 19.07
CA ALA A 175 6.01 -21.30 18.83
C ALA A 175 5.36 -22.39 17.94
N LEU A 176 6.11 -22.91 16.99
CA LEU A 176 5.69 -24.00 16.10
C LEU A 176 5.57 -25.31 16.89
N GLU A 177 6.57 -25.63 17.73
CA GLU A 177 6.54 -26.80 18.60
C GLU A 177 5.35 -26.79 19.56
N ALA A 178 5.04 -25.63 20.16
CA ALA A 178 3.88 -25.46 21.03
C ALA A 178 2.55 -25.77 20.34
N LYS A 179 2.47 -25.62 19.02
CA LYS A 179 1.30 -25.95 18.19
C LYS A 179 1.41 -27.31 17.48
N GLY A 180 2.51 -28.03 17.66
CA GLY A 180 2.81 -29.26 16.93
C GLY A 180 2.96 -29.03 15.42
N GLN A 181 3.24 -27.82 14.98
CA GLN A 181 3.47 -27.49 13.58
C GLN A 181 4.90 -27.83 13.17
N SER A 182 5.10 -28.25 11.92
CA SER A 182 6.42 -28.52 11.35
C SER A 182 6.86 -27.38 10.42
N LEU A 183 8.18 -27.09 10.42
CA LEU A 183 8.80 -26.12 9.54
C LEU A 183 9.85 -26.80 8.66
N VAL A 184 9.68 -26.67 7.34
CA VAL A 184 10.62 -27.17 6.34
C VAL A 184 11.34 -26.00 5.69
N LEU A 185 12.67 -26.02 5.66
CA LEU A 185 13.49 -25.00 5.02
C LEU A 185 14.14 -25.55 3.74
N ASP A 186 13.77 -25.01 2.61
CA ASP A 186 14.38 -25.28 1.29
C ASP A 186 15.15 -24.03 0.84
N ILE A 187 16.36 -23.87 1.38
CA ILE A 187 17.19 -22.68 1.18
C ILE A 187 18.29 -23.01 0.17
N GLY A 188 18.05 -22.61 -1.06
CA GLY A 188 19.04 -22.71 -2.14
C GLY A 188 20.20 -21.72 -2.00
N ALA A 189 21.23 -21.93 -2.79
CA ALA A 189 22.32 -20.96 -2.90
C ALA A 189 21.81 -19.69 -3.58
N VAL A 190 21.84 -18.56 -2.87
CA VAL A 190 21.47 -17.25 -3.40
C VAL A 190 22.67 -16.30 -3.27
N PRO A 191 22.88 -15.45 -4.28
CA PRO A 191 23.94 -14.46 -4.19
C PRO A 191 23.62 -13.39 -3.13
N SER A 192 24.67 -12.72 -2.62
CA SER A 192 24.50 -11.59 -1.73
C SER A 192 23.56 -10.53 -2.31
N PHE A 193 22.65 -10.03 -1.48
CA PHE A 193 21.63 -9.03 -1.85
C PHE A 193 21.93 -7.69 -1.18
N SER A 194 21.86 -6.60 -1.93
CA SER A 194 22.03 -5.25 -1.36
C SER A 194 20.70 -4.75 -0.79
N GLY A 195 20.61 -4.69 0.54
CA GLY A 195 19.35 -4.35 1.20
C GLY A 195 19.52 -3.83 2.62
N HIS A 196 18.39 -3.52 3.26
CA HIS A 196 18.31 -3.18 4.68
C HIS A 196 17.88 -4.43 5.44
N GLU A 197 18.75 -4.94 6.30
CA GLU A 197 18.51 -6.19 7.06
C GLU A 197 17.19 -6.14 7.84
N ALA A 198 16.93 -5.03 8.53
CA ALA A 198 15.71 -4.88 9.32
C ALA A 198 14.43 -5.02 8.49
N GLN A 199 14.38 -4.44 7.29
CA GLN A 199 13.22 -4.52 6.39
C GLN A 199 13.02 -5.96 5.87
N LEU A 200 14.10 -6.60 5.42
CA LEU A 200 14.01 -7.96 4.89
C LEU A 200 13.71 -8.98 5.99
N ARG A 201 14.25 -8.79 7.19
CA ARG A 201 13.87 -9.54 8.40
C ARG A 201 12.38 -9.42 8.68
N GLN A 202 11.83 -8.22 8.61
CA GLN A 202 10.41 -7.96 8.83
C GLN A 202 9.52 -8.60 7.76
N VAL A 203 9.97 -8.69 6.50
CA VAL A 203 9.27 -9.46 5.45
C VAL A 203 9.14 -10.92 5.87
N VAL A 204 10.25 -11.56 6.26
CA VAL A 204 10.26 -12.99 6.66
C VAL A 204 9.36 -13.19 7.89
N GLN A 205 9.48 -12.33 8.91
CA GLN A 205 8.66 -12.37 10.11
C GLN A 205 7.17 -12.27 9.81
N ASN A 206 6.74 -11.28 9.02
CA ASN A 206 5.32 -11.11 8.69
C ASN A 206 4.74 -12.31 7.93
N LEU A 207 5.53 -12.93 7.06
CA LEU A 207 5.10 -14.13 6.34
C LEU A 207 5.02 -15.34 7.27
N LEU A 208 6.00 -15.55 8.15
CA LEU A 208 6.00 -16.63 9.14
C LEU A 208 4.92 -16.44 10.21
N ASP A 209 4.68 -15.21 10.68
CA ASP A 209 3.58 -14.91 11.60
C ASP A 209 2.23 -15.33 10.99
N ASN A 210 1.99 -14.99 9.73
CA ASN A 210 0.77 -15.40 9.05
C ASN A 210 0.70 -16.92 8.91
N ALA A 211 1.76 -17.58 8.45
CA ALA A 211 1.79 -19.02 8.31
C ALA A 211 1.52 -19.73 9.66
N THR A 212 2.26 -19.38 10.73
CA THR A 212 2.09 -19.96 12.07
C THR A 212 0.68 -19.74 12.63
N LYS A 213 0.07 -18.62 12.28
CA LYS A 213 -1.26 -18.22 12.75
C LYS A 213 -2.38 -18.98 12.07
N PHE A 214 -2.28 -19.19 10.74
CA PHE A 214 -3.34 -19.77 9.94
C PHE A 214 -3.17 -21.26 9.63
N THR A 215 -1.99 -21.81 9.87
CA THR A 215 -1.76 -23.25 9.83
C THR A 215 -2.43 -23.92 11.04
N PRO A 216 -3.21 -24.99 10.84
CA PRO A 216 -3.79 -25.73 11.96
C PRO A 216 -2.71 -26.43 12.81
N ALA A 217 -3.09 -26.85 14.00
CA ALA A 217 -2.23 -27.68 14.84
C ALA A 217 -1.84 -28.97 14.09
N GLY A 218 -0.56 -29.36 14.17
CA GLY A 218 -0.02 -30.51 13.42
C GLY A 218 0.20 -30.23 11.93
N GLY A 219 0.00 -28.99 11.47
CA GLY A 219 0.18 -28.62 10.07
C GLY A 219 1.65 -28.36 9.70
N GLU A 220 1.88 -28.11 8.40
CA GLU A 220 3.21 -27.91 7.82
C GLU A 220 3.36 -26.52 7.24
N ILE A 221 4.50 -25.88 7.51
CA ILE A 221 4.93 -24.63 6.94
C ILE A 221 6.23 -24.90 6.19
N ALA A 222 6.37 -24.40 4.98
CA ALA A 222 7.60 -24.50 4.20
C ALA A 222 8.08 -23.12 3.78
N VAL A 223 9.37 -22.83 3.99
CA VAL A 223 10.05 -21.63 3.54
C VAL A 223 11.02 -22.01 2.45
N SER A 224 10.92 -21.42 1.30
CA SER A 224 11.88 -21.63 0.21
C SER A 224 12.53 -20.32 -0.21
N LEU A 225 13.84 -20.37 -0.48
CA LEU A 225 14.62 -19.26 -1.00
C LEU A 225 15.43 -19.75 -2.20
N ALA A 226 15.22 -19.14 -3.35
CA ALA A 226 15.88 -19.53 -4.59
C ALA A 226 16.24 -18.30 -5.44
N SER A 227 17.20 -18.45 -6.35
CA SER A 227 17.56 -17.43 -7.34
C SER A 227 17.67 -18.02 -8.72
N ASP A 228 17.11 -17.35 -9.71
CA ASP A 228 17.29 -17.68 -11.14
C ASP A 228 18.43 -16.87 -11.81
N GLY A 229 19.19 -16.12 -11.01
CA GLY A 229 20.26 -15.24 -11.48
C GLY A 229 19.80 -13.81 -11.80
N LYS A 230 18.51 -13.57 -12.05
CA LYS A 230 17.93 -12.24 -12.30
C LYS A 230 17.22 -11.72 -11.07
N GLU A 231 16.49 -12.56 -10.37
CA GLU A 231 15.76 -12.26 -9.17
C GLU A 231 15.98 -13.31 -8.08
N ILE A 232 15.68 -12.94 -6.84
CA ILE A 232 15.62 -13.82 -5.68
C ILE A 232 14.15 -13.97 -5.31
N ALA A 233 13.69 -15.20 -5.17
CA ALA A 233 12.34 -15.54 -4.76
C ALA A 233 12.36 -16.14 -3.34
N LEU A 234 11.71 -15.48 -2.40
CA LEU A 234 11.38 -15.99 -1.08
C LEU A 234 9.91 -16.42 -1.10
N ALA A 235 9.62 -17.67 -0.79
CA ALA A 235 8.24 -18.12 -0.66
C ALA A 235 8.01 -18.78 0.70
N VAL A 236 6.90 -18.43 1.33
CA VAL A 236 6.37 -19.08 2.55
C VAL A 236 5.05 -19.73 2.17
N LYS A 237 4.97 -21.03 2.45
CA LYS A 237 3.84 -21.91 2.12
C LYS A 237 3.29 -22.49 3.39
N ASP A 238 1.98 -22.64 3.48
CA ASP A 238 1.32 -23.31 4.59
C ASP A 238 0.20 -24.21 4.10
N ASN A 239 -0.09 -25.26 4.83
CA ASN A 239 -1.21 -26.17 4.55
C ASN A 239 -2.50 -25.77 5.28
N GLY A 240 -2.64 -24.51 5.61
CA GLY A 240 -3.85 -23.93 6.17
C GLY A 240 -5.02 -23.88 5.17
N PRO A 241 -6.12 -23.21 5.52
CA PRO A 241 -7.32 -23.15 4.70
C PRO A 241 -7.13 -22.30 3.42
N GLY A 242 -6.04 -21.55 3.32
CA GLY A 242 -5.82 -20.58 2.24
C GLY A 242 -6.71 -19.35 2.40
N VAL A 243 -6.76 -18.52 1.36
CA VAL A 243 -7.55 -17.28 1.31
C VAL A 243 -8.75 -17.48 0.37
N PRO A 244 -9.98 -17.17 0.80
CA PRO A 244 -11.16 -17.20 -0.08
C PRO A 244 -10.95 -16.35 -1.33
N GLU A 245 -11.47 -16.79 -2.47
CA GLU A 245 -11.27 -16.14 -3.77
C GLU A 245 -11.66 -14.66 -3.76
N LYS A 246 -12.78 -14.32 -3.12
CA LYS A 246 -13.27 -12.95 -2.98
C LYS A 246 -12.30 -12.02 -2.25
N ASP A 247 -11.44 -12.56 -1.40
CA ASP A 247 -10.54 -11.81 -0.53
C ASP A 247 -9.13 -11.68 -1.14
N GLN A 248 -8.75 -12.55 -2.12
CA GLN A 248 -7.39 -12.64 -2.67
C GLN A 248 -6.88 -11.34 -3.30
N ALA A 249 -7.75 -10.56 -3.92
CA ALA A 249 -7.38 -9.28 -4.52
C ALA A 249 -6.98 -8.22 -3.48
N HIS A 250 -7.43 -8.37 -2.24
CA HIS A 250 -7.34 -7.38 -1.18
C HIS A 250 -6.37 -7.71 -0.04
N ILE A 251 -5.83 -8.94 0.01
CA ILE A 251 -4.99 -9.38 1.15
C ILE A 251 -3.72 -8.55 1.36
N PHE A 252 -3.26 -7.82 0.34
CA PHE A 252 -2.14 -6.89 0.44
C PHE A 252 -2.58 -5.44 0.65
N ASP A 253 -3.88 -5.18 0.76
CA ASP A 253 -4.37 -3.84 1.08
C ASP A 253 -4.19 -3.58 2.58
N ARG A 254 -3.95 -2.32 2.93
CA ARG A 254 -3.74 -1.93 4.33
C ARG A 254 -5.02 -2.15 5.11
N PHE A 255 -4.90 -2.66 6.36
CA PHE A 255 -6.02 -2.95 7.28
C PHE A 255 -7.02 -3.98 6.76
N TYR A 256 -6.76 -4.57 5.59
CA TYR A 256 -7.66 -5.58 5.08
C TYR A 256 -7.56 -6.86 5.91
N ARG A 257 -8.73 -7.40 6.27
CA ARG A 257 -8.89 -8.67 6.97
C ARG A 257 -10.10 -9.40 6.40
N ALA A 258 -9.90 -10.64 5.99
CA ALA A 258 -11.01 -11.48 5.58
C ALA A 258 -11.99 -11.67 6.75
N ASP A 259 -13.29 -11.69 6.49
CA ASP A 259 -14.32 -11.81 7.53
C ASP A 259 -14.10 -13.02 8.46
N ALA A 260 -13.68 -14.14 7.90
CA ALA A 260 -13.37 -15.37 8.65
C ALA A 260 -12.20 -15.22 9.63
N THR A 261 -11.37 -14.19 9.47
CA THR A 261 -10.16 -13.97 10.30
C THR A 261 -10.30 -12.82 11.29
N ARG A 262 -11.46 -12.17 11.37
CA ARG A 262 -11.69 -11.02 12.27
C ARG A 262 -11.51 -11.36 13.76
N THR A 263 -11.79 -12.58 14.15
CA THR A 263 -11.62 -13.06 15.53
C THR A 263 -10.17 -13.41 15.88
N THR A 264 -9.30 -13.56 14.89
CA THR A 264 -7.89 -13.90 15.10
C THR A 264 -7.07 -12.63 15.32
N PRO A 265 -6.13 -12.54 16.29
CA PRO A 265 -5.35 -11.33 16.53
C PRO A 265 -4.58 -10.85 15.29
N GLY A 266 -4.58 -9.53 15.00
CA GLY A 266 -3.81 -8.94 13.89
C GLY A 266 -4.49 -7.70 13.31
N ASN A 267 -3.67 -6.79 12.76
CA ASN A 267 -4.08 -5.45 12.36
C ASN A 267 -4.20 -5.28 10.82
N GLY A 268 -4.04 -6.35 10.04
CA GLY A 268 -4.12 -6.27 8.56
C GLY A 268 -3.01 -5.47 7.89
N LEU A 269 -1.89 -5.22 8.60
CA LEU A 269 -0.78 -4.42 8.07
C LEU A 269 0.41 -5.26 7.61
N GLY A 270 0.56 -6.50 8.09
CA GLY A 270 1.73 -7.32 7.82
C GLY A 270 1.98 -7.58 6.34
N LEU A 271 0.96 -8.02 5.59
CA LEU A 271 1.08 -8.27 4.15
C LEU A 271 1.19 -6.97 3.34
N ALA A 272 0.55 -5.89 3.77
CA ALA A 272 0.72 -4.58 3.15
C ALA A 272 2.17 -4.07 3.29
N LEU A 273 2.81 -4.31 4.44
CA LEU A 273 4.23 -4.01 4.65
C LEU A 273 5.13 -4.88 3.78
N VAL A 274 4.86 -6.18 3.69
CA VAL A 274 5.59 -7.10 2.79
C VAL A 274 5.57 -6.58 1.36
N LYS A 275 4.38 -6.20 0.85
CA LYS A 275 4.22 -5.60 -0.48
C LYS A 275 4.97 -4.28 -0.61
N ALA A 276 4.86 -3.37 0.35
CA ALA A 276 5.54 -2.08 0.32
C ALA A 276 7.06 -2.24 0.27
N ILE A 277 7.63 -3.13 1.10
CA ILE A 277 9.06 -3.44 1.10
C ILE A 277 9.47 -4.07 -0.25
N ALA A 278 8.75 -5.08 -0.75
CA ALA A 278 9.06 -5.69 -2.04
C ALA A 278 9.11 -4.65 -3.17
N VAL A 279 8.09 -3.78 -3.26
CA VAL A 279 8.00 -2.69 -4.26
C VAL A 279 9.15 -1.69 -4.12
N SER A 280 9.61 -1.35 -2.91
CA SER A 280 10.73 -0.43 -2.69
C SER A 280 12.07 -0.95 -3.23
N TYR A 281 12.17 -2.26 -3.39
CA TYR A 281 13.29 -2.92 -4.05
C TYR A 281 13.05 -3.15 -5.55
N GLY A 282 11.94 -2.66 -6.12
CA GLY A 282 11.55 -2.91 -7.50
C GLY A 282 11.01 -4.33 -7.74
N GLY A 283 10.66 -5.02 -6.67
CA GLY A 283 10.14 -6.38 -6.67
C GLY A 283 8.62 -6.47 -6.57
N THR A 284 8.12 -7.66 -6.30
CA THR A 284 6.69 -7.96 -6.17
C THR A 284 6.41 -8.87 -5.00
N ALA A 285 5.21 -8.77 -4.43
CA ALA A 285 4.65 -9.74 -3.51
C ALA A 285 3.35 -10.31 -4.09
N THR A 286 3.24 -11.62 -4.13
CA THR A 286 2.12 -12.33 -4.75
C THR A 286 1.60 -13.44 -3.86
N TYR A 287 0.36 -13.84 -4.09
CA TYR A 287 -0.31 -14.95 -3.43
C TYR A 287 -0.78 -15.97 -4.46
N ALA A 288 -0.68 -17.24 -4.10
CA ALA A 288 -1.30 -18.33 -4.83
C ALA A 288 -2.00 -19.28 -3.85
N THR A 289 -3.14 -19.84 -4.27
CA THR A 289 -3.89 -20.80 -3.50
C THR A 289 -3.69 -22.21 -4.02
N ARG A 290 -3.72 -23.23 -3.13
CA ARG A 290 -3.71 -24.65 -3.45
C ARG A 290 -2.60 -25.07 -4.42
N TYR A 291 -1.39 -24.70 -4.12
CA TYR A 291 -0.22 -25.10 -4.91
C TYR A 291 0.54 -26.24 -4.22
N ALA A 292 0.75 -27.35 -4.92
CA ALA A 292 1.56 -28.49 -4.50
C ALA A 292 1.22 -29.04 -3.08
N GLY A 293 -0.08 -29.09 -2.73
CA GLY A 293 -0.54 -29.60 -1.41
C GLY A 293 -0.63 -28.51 -0.33
N TYR A 294 -0.17 -27.29 -0.58
CA TYR A 294 -0.30 -26.16 0.34
C TYR A 294 -1.58 -25.36 0.09
N GLY A 295 -2.17 -24.84 1.16
CA GLY A 295 -3.39 -24.02 1.13
C GLY A 295 -3.11 -22.58 0.75
N ALA A 296 -2.02 -22.00 1.25
CA ALA A 296 -1.55 -20.66 0.88
C ALA A 296 -0.06 -20.68 0.49
N VAL A 297 0.27 -19.86 -0.50
CA VAL A 297 1.65 -19.61 -0.93
C VAL A 297 1.86 -18.12 -1.13
N PHE A 298 2.66 -17.50 -0.28
CA PHE A 298 3.09 -16.11 -0.40
C PHE A 298 4.49 -16.06 -0.99
N THR A 299 4.66 -15.34 -2.08
CA THR A 299 5.96 -15.23 -2.76
C THR A 299 6.38 -13.77 -2.88
N VAL A 300 7.59 -13.46 -2.42
CA VAL A 300 8.26 -12.17 -2.59
C VAL A 300 9.40 -12.36 -3.59
N ARG A 301 9.39 -11.58 -4.67
CA ARG A 301 10.43 -11.57 -5.69
C ARG A 301 11.19 -10.26 -5.63
N LEU A 302 12.50 -10.33 -5.53
CA LEU A 302 13.40 -9.18 -5.41
C LEU A 302 14.40 -9.21 -6.58
N PRO A 303 14.42 -8.19 -7.46
CA PRO A 303 15.40 -8.13 -8.55
C PRO A 303 16.81 -7.94 -7.99
N ARG A 304 17.80 -8.64 -8.54
CA ARG A 304 19.20 -8.51 -8.12
C ARG A 304 19.79 -7.14 -8.43
N THR A 305 19.36 -6.56 -9.53
CA THR A 305 19.77 -5.21 -9.93
C THR A 305 18.61 -4.26 -9.64
N ILE A 306 18.81 -3.38 -8.68
CA ILE A 306 17.80 -2.37 -8.37
C ILE A 306 17.84 -1.34 -9.49
N GLN A 307 16.79 -1.31 -10.32
CA GLN A 307 16.60 -0.22 -11.26
C GLN A 307 16.35 1.05 -10.44
N ARG A 308 17.30 1.98 -10.46
CA ARG A 308 17.09 3.33 -9.95
C ARG A 308 16.13 4.01 -10.93
N GLY A 309 14.85 4.17 -10.54
CA GLY A 309 13.91 5.03 -11.22
C GLY A 309 14.13 6.50 -10.84
#